data_cead5d4da108c4aba14b35d5b268cb36
#
_entry.id   cead5d4da108c4aba14b35d5b268cb36
#
_cell.length_a   1.000
_cell.length_b   1.000
_cell.length_c   1.000
_cell.angle_alpha   90.00
_cell.angle_beta   90.00
_cell.angle_gamma   90.00
#
_symmetry.space_group_name_H-M   'P 1'
#
loop_
_entity.id
_entity.type
_entity.pdbx_description
1 polymer ?
#
loop_
_entity_poly.entity_id
_entity_poly.type
_entity_poly.pdbx_seq_one_letter_code
_entity_poly.pdbx_strand_id
1 'polypeptide(L)'
;MRMKNSLDKRTKWCYCIGATGRDAAYALVSMYLLTYVQYTMKLTVAQFGVISAAIVVCLIWDAINDALMGIIIENTHFKSGKFKPWIIVGAVLNALVIVALFTLRPQGWGFVAFFATGYLLWGMTYTMNDIAYWGMLPSLSSDPKERDTLVTLMSVFICVGQFAVAGIVPTVVAGNAIQAYRVTALIVALAFIAFQTLVVLGVREAPRRDDAEKVTLRKMFTIFMRNDQLVPIGIASLLFNIGNGLLIIFGVNFFYFEFGYADSGDLIFLFTVMYGLGTLFSQALYAFISSRMHRMTILKICMAAIAVGYGMLMGFGYVLPKNVVLLNAIGFVIFFFQGLYNLAVIVMLNNTIEYDELRFGERHDSVISAIRSFSVKLAGAVNQGISALVLIISGIYTVSQNISGLEIEVGKGGMTSVQALEKANAFTAQVQPRQTLLLRIGMVVIPVLALTCAYVLIRKKYKITEEAYQKMVAEIAAR
;
A
#
# COMPACT_ATOMS: atom_id res chain seq x y z
N MET A 1 27.70 -34.34 -5.66
CA MET A 1 27.71 -33.50 -6.89
C MET A 1 26.44 -32.66 -6.91
N ARG A 2 26.47 -31.45 -6.33
CA ARG A 2 25.32 -30.51 -6.35
C ARG A 2 25.28 -29.89 -7.75
N MET A 3 24.36 -30.32 -8.60
CA MET A 3 24.07 -29.59 -9.83
C MET A 3 23.61 -28.19 -9.43
N LYS A 4 24.42 -27.18 -9.77
CA LYS A 4 24.05 -25.77 -9.73
C LYS A 4 22.95 -25.58 -10.78
N ASN A 5 21.70 -25.86 -10.42
CA ASN A 5 20.59 -25.44 -11.26
C ASN A 5 20.53 -23.90 -11.13
N SER A 6 21.24 -23.21 -12.01
CA SER A 6 21.04 -21.78 -12.18
C SER A 6 19.58 -21.54 -12.53
N LEU A 7 18.99 -20.54 -11.92
CA LEU A 7 17.62 -20.13 -12.16
C LEU A 7 17.37 -19.95 -13.68
N ASP A 8 16.43 -20.70 -14.23
CA ASP A 8 16.06 -20.58 -15.64
C ASP A 8 15.59 -19.16 -15.96
N LYS A 9 16.13 -18.56 -17.03
CA LYS A 9 15.79 -17.19 -17.45
C LYS A 9 14.29 -17.01 -17.66
N ARG A 10 13.60 -18.00 -18.22
CA ARG A 10 12.14 -17.97 -18.42
C ARG A 10 11.41 -17.89 -17.08
N THR A 11 11.75 -18.77 -16.15
CA THR A 11 11.19 -18.76 -14.78
C THR A 11 11.41 -17.41 -14.10
N LYS A 12 12.64 -16.87 -14.15
CA LYS A 12 12.97 -15.56 -13.58
C LYS A 12 12.07 -14.45 -14.11
N TRP A 13 12.00 -14.29 -15.43
CA TRP A 13 11.24 -13.19 -16.02
C TRP A 13 9.73 -13.36 -15.89
N CYS A 14 9.21 -14.57 -16.13
CA CYS A 14 7.76 -14.82 -15.98
C CYS A 14 7.29 -14.58 -14.55
N TYR A 15 8.08 -14.96 -13.54
CA TYR A 15 7.77 -14.71 -12.15
C TYR A 15 7.79 -13.21 -11.82
N CYS A 16 8.85 -12.49 -12.17
CA CYS A 16 8.97 -11.08 -11.83
C CYS A 16 7.94 -10.20 -12.54
N ILE A 17 7.72 -10.41 -13.85
CA ILE A 17 6.74 -9.66 -14.64
C ILE A 17 5.31 -9.93 -14.15
N GLY A 18 5.03 -11.16 -13.69
CA GLY A 18 3.74 -11.52 -13.12
C GLY A 18 3.27 -10.64 -11.95
N ALA A 19 4.20 -10.09 -11.19
CA ALA A 19 3.90 -9.17 -10.10
C ALA A 19 3.21 -7.88 -10.56
N THR A 20 3.48 -7.41 -11.78
CA THR A 20 2.88 -6.17 -12.33
C THR A 20 1.35 -6.22 -12.32
N GLY A 21 0.75 -7.29 -12.86
CA GLY A 21 -0.72 -7.41 -12.92
C GLY A 21 -1.36 -7.56 -11.54
N ARG A 22 -0.71 -8.32 -10.65
CA ARG A 22 -1.16 -8.51 -9.27
C ARG A 22 -1.21 -7.19 -8.51
N ASP A 23 -0.15 -6.43 -8.56
CA ASP A 23 -0.03 -5.19 -7.82
C ASP A 23 -0.81 -4.03 -8.46
N ALA A 24 -1.03 -4.06 -9.79
CA ALA A 24 -1.98 -3.17 -10.44
C ALA A 24 -3.42 -3.39 -9.93
N ALA A 25 -3.85 -4.65 -9.78
CA ALA A 25 -5.15 -5.01 -9.24
C ALA A 25 -5.29 -4.56 -7.77
N TYR A 26 -4.26 -4.76 -6.96
CA TYR A 26 -4.21 -4.28 -5.58
C TYR A 26 -4.31 -2.74 -5.51
N ALA A 27 -3.54 -2.02 -6.32
CA ALA A 27 -3.53 -0.56 -6.34
C ALA A 27 -4.90 0.02 -6.72
N LEU A 28 -5.58 -0.57 -7.71
CA LEU A 28 -6.90 -0.11 -8.13
C LEU A 28 -7.90 -0.13 -6.98
N VAL A 29 -7.94 -1.21 -6.21
CA VAL A 29 -8.90 -1.34 -5.10
C VAL A 29 -8.44 -0.55 -3.88
N SER A 30 -7.18 -0.67 -3.47
CA SER A 30 -6.69 -0.03 -2.24
C SER A 30 -6.65 1.51 -2.33
N MET A 31 -6.38 2.08 -3.49
CA MET A 31 -6.27 3.52 -3.68
C MET A 31 -7.57 4.16 -4.18
N TYR A 32 -8.32 3.48 -5.04
CA TYR A 32 -9.41 4.12 -5.78
C TYR A 32 -10.80 3.61 -5.48
N LEU A 33 -10.99 2.46 -4.82
CA LEU A 33 -12.34 1.94 -4.58
C LEU A 33 -13.18 2.86 -3.69
N LEU A 34 -12.60 3.40 -2.60
CA LEU A 34 -13.32 4.36 -1.75
C LEU A 34 -13.59 5.67 -2.48
N THR A 35 -12.63 6.16 -3.29
CA THR A 35 -12.79 7.34 -4.15
C THR A 35 -13.88 7.10 -5.20
N TYR A 36 -13.92 5.92 -5.84
CA TYR A 36 -15.01 5.52 -6.73
C TYR A 36 -16.36 5.62 -6.04
N VAL A 37 -16.50 5.03 -4.84
CA VAL A 37 -17.74 5.11 -4.07
C VAL A 37 -18.12 6.56 -3.75
N GLN A 38 -17.16 7.36 -3.30
CA GLN A 38 -17.35 8.76 -2.92
C GLN A 38 -17.86 9.63 -4.07
N TYR A 39 -17.33 9.45 -5.29
CA TYR A 39 -17.60 10.32 -6.44
C TYR A 39 -18.56 9.73 -7.47
N THR A 40 -19.00 8.48 -7.32
CA THR A 40 -19.90 7.86 -8.30
C THR A 40 -21.18 7.30 -7.70
N MET A 41 -21.26 7.14 -6.38
CA MET A 41 -22.43 6.60 -5.69
C MET A 41 -23.13 7.67 -4.87
N LYS A 42 -24.46 7.75 -4.96
CA LYS A 42 -25.24 8.66 -4.12
C LYS A 42 -25.60 7.96 -2.81
N LEU A 43 -24.89 8.30 -1.74
CA LEU A 43 -25.02 7.67 -0.44
C LEU A 43 -25.16 8.72 0.66
N THR A 44 -25.89 8.38 1.72
CA THR A 44 -25.96 9.20 2.92
C THR A 44 -24.64 9.13 3.70
N VAL A 45 -24.38 10.10 4.58
CA VAL A 45 -23.23 10.11 5.48
C VAL A 45 -23.16 8.82 6.30
N ALA A 46 -24.31 8.32 6.78
CA ALA A 46 -24.38 7.08 7.54
C ALA A 46 -23.95 5.87 6.70
N GLN A 47 -24.45 5.76 5.47
CA GLN A 47 -24.07 4.68 4.55
C GLN A 47 -22.57 4.70 4.22
N PHE A 48 -22.01 5.88 3.93
CA PHE A 48 -20.58 6.04 3.68
C PHE A 48 -19.74 5.69 4.93
N GLY A 49 -20.20 6.09 6.11
CA GLY A 49 -19.58 5.74 7.38
C GLY A 49 -19.54 4.22 7.62
N VAL A 50 -20.65 3.52 7.34
CA VAL A 50 -20.71 2.05 7.47
C VAL A 50 -19.81 1.36 6.43
N ILE A 51 -19.76 1.85 5.18
CA ILE A 51 -18.82 1.35 4.17
C ILE A 51 -17.37 1.48 4.65
N SER A 52 -17.02 2.65 5.17
CA SER A 52 -15.67 2.92 5.69
C SER A 52 -15.33 2.03 6.88
N ALA A 53 -16.28 1.82 7.79
CA ALA A 53 -16.12 0.88 8.90
C ALA A 53 -15.97 -0.57 8.41
N ALA A 54 -16.72 -0.99 7.40
CA ALA A 54 -16.58 -2.31 6.79
C ALA A 54 -15.19 -2.52 6.20
N ILE A 55 -14.61 -1.52 5.51
CA ILE A 55 -13.21 -1.58 5.03
C ILE A 55 -12.24 -1.83 6.20
N VAL A 56 -12.37 -1.07 7.29
CA VAL A 56 -11.51 -1.22 8.47
C VAL A 56 -11.60 -2.65 9.05
N VAL A 57 -12.82 -3.16 9.20
CA VAL A 57 -13.06 -4.52 9.72
C VAL A 57 -12.48 -5.59 8.78
N CYS A 58 -12.67 -5.43 7.47
CA CYS A 58 -12.13 -6.37 6.48
C CYS A 58 -10.60 -6.36 6.44
N LEU A 59 -9.94 -5.21 6.60
CA LEU A 59 -8.49 -5.14 6.65
C LEU A 59 -7.90 -5.78 7.92
N ILE A 60 -8.62 -5.69 9.04
CA ILE A 60 -8.24 -6.42 10.27
C ILE A 60 -8.43 -7.93 10.05
N TRP A 61 -9.55 -8.34 9.43
CA TRP A 61 -9.80 -9.72 9.06
C TRP A 61 -8.75 -10.28 8.11
N ASP A 62 -8.27 -9.47 7.17
CA ASP A 62 -7.29 -9.88 6.16
C ASP A 62 -5.97 -10.36 6.80
N ALA A 63 -5.56 -9.76 7.91
CA ALA A 63 -4.39 -10.20 8.67
C ALA A 63 -4.57 -11.62 9.28
N ILE A 64 -5.79 -11.99 9.63
CA ILE A 64 -6.13 -13.34 10.12
C ILE A 64 -6.22 -14.31 8.95
N ASN A 65 -6.86 -13.87 7.87
CA ASN A 65 -7.05 -14.64 6.64
C ASN A 65 -5.73 -15.06 6.00
N ASP A 66 -4.69 -14.22 6.03
CA ASP A 66 -3.36 -14.56 5.53
C ASP A 66 -2.79 -15.82 6.20
N ALA A 67 -2.90 -15.90 7.52
CA ALA A 67 -2.40 -17.06 8.27
C ALA A 67 -3.21 -18.33 7.96
N LEU A 68 -4.54 -18.21 7.85
CA LEU A 68 -5.42 -19.31 7.48
C LEU A 68 -5.11 -19.81 6.07
N MET A 69 -4.94 -18.90 5.12
CA MET A 69 -4.63 -19.25 3.74
C MET A 69 -3.26 -19.92 3.59
N GLY A 70 -2.26 -19.47 4.36
CA GLY A 70 -0.96 -20.15 4.44
C GLY A 70 -1.10 -21.62 4.86
N ILE A 71 -1.89 -21.89 5.91
CA ILE A 71 -2.17 -23.26 6.38
C ILE A 71 -2.89 -24.08 5.29
N ILE A 72 -3.88 -23.50 4.61
CA ILE A 72 -4.63 -24.20 3.55
C ILE A 72 -3.70 -24.58 2.39
N ILE A 73 -2.88 -23.64 1.93
CA ILE A 73 -1.91 -23.88 0.84
C ILE A 73 -0.90 -24.97 1.23
N GLU A 74 -0.40 -24.93 2.46
CA GLU A 74 0.56 -25.93 2.94
C GLU A 74 -0.01 -27.35 3.01
N ASN A 75 -1.29 -27.50 3.34
CA ASN A 75 -1.96 -28.79 3.46
C ASN A 75 -2.59 -29.28 2.15
N THR A 76 -2.51 -28.51 1.07
CA THR A 76 -3.13 -28.86 -0.20
C THR A 76 -2.07 -29.31 -1.22
N HIS A 77 -2.30 -30.45 -1.86
CA HIS A 77 -1.39 -31.03 -2.87
C HIS A 77 -2.15 -31.22 -4.19
N PHE A 78 -1.74 -30.53 -5.23
CA PHE A 78 -2.28 -30.68 -6.58
C PHE A 78 -1.25 -31.31 -7.52
N LYS A 79 -1.72 -32.03 -8.56
CA LYS A 79 -0.85 -32.61 -9.59
C LYS A 79 -0.08 -31.57 -10.40
N SER A 80 -0.59 -30.32 -10.47
CA SER A 80 0.00 -29.21 -11.23
C SER A 80 0.99 -28.35 -10.43
N GLY A 81 1.29 -28.72 -9.18
CA GLY A 81 2.16 -27.98 -8.27
C GLY A 81 1.41 -27.50 -7.02
N LYS A 82 2.16 -27.05 -6.01
CA LYS A 82 1.58 -26.61 -4.72
C LYS A 82 0.94 -25.21 -4.82
N PHE A 83 1.61 -24.27 -5.49
CA PHE A 83 1.23 -22.85 -5.48
C PHE A 83 0.44 -22.41 -6.72
N LYS A 84 0.75 -22.96 -7.90
CA LYS A 84 0.16 -22.55 -9.19
C LYS A 84 -1.38 -22.60 -9.23
N PRO A 85 -2.06 -23.64 -8.71
CA PRO A 85 -3.53 -23.66 -8.69
C PRO A 85 -4.12 -22.50 -7.89
N TRP A 86 -3.54 -22.19 -6.74
CA TRP A 86 -3.97 -21.09 -5.89
C TRP A 86 -3.75 -19.73 -6.54
N ILE A 87 -2.61 -19.56 -7.26
CA ILE A 87 -2.29 -18.35 -8.02
C ILE A 87 -3.36 -18.07 -9.06
N ILE A 88 -3.72 -19.05 -9.90
CA ILE A 88 -4.66 -18.82 -10.99
C ILE A 88 -6.11 -18.72 -10.51
N VAL A 89 -6.53 -19.58 -9.58
CA VAL A 89 -7.88 -19.55 -9.01
C VAL A 89 -8.08 -18.23 -8.24
N GLY A 90 -7.12 -17.84 -7.41
CA GLY A 90 -7.15 -16.56 -6.71
C GLY A 90 -7.25 -15.38 -7.69
N ALA A 91 -6.45 -15.38 -8.76
CA ALA A 91 -6.48 -14.31 -9.76
C ALA A 91 -7.83 -14.21 -10.49
N VAL A 92 -8.40 -15.34 -10.93
CA VAL A 92 -9.69 -15.35 -11.63
C VAL A 92 -10.82 -14.91 -10.74
N LEU A 93 -10.91 -15.46 -9.52
CA LEU A 93 -11.95 -15.08 -8.56
C LEU A 93 -11.84 -13.60 -8.15
N ASN A 94 -10.60 -13.14 -7.90
CA ASN A 94 -10.36 -11.74 -7.53
C ASN A 94 -10.71 -10.78 -8.67
N ALA A 95 -10.34 -11.12 -9.91
CA ALA A 95 -10.69 -10.34 -11.10
C ALA A 95 -12.22 -10.20 -11.27
N LEU A 96 -12.98 -11.28 -11.04
CA LEU A 96 -14.45 -11.24 -11.07
C LEU A 96 -15.00 -10.31 -9.98
N VAL A 97 -14.45 -10.38 -8.77
CA VAL A 97 -14.86 -9.50 -7.66
C VAL A 97 -14.53 -8.04 -7.95
N ILE A 98 -13.34 -7.74 -8.50
CA ILE A 98 -12.96 -6.37 -8.91
C ILE A 98 -13.97 -5.84 -9.93
N VAL A 99 -14.24 -6.59 -11.00
CA VAL A 99 -15.21 -6.18 -12.02
C VAL A 99 -16.60 -5.95 -11.40
N ALA A 100 -17.05 -6.83 -10.50
CA ALA A 100 -18.33 -6.67 -9.82
C ALA A 100 -18.38 -5.39 -8.97
N LEU A 101 -17.35 -5.10 -8.16
CA LEU A 101 -17.27 -3.93 -7.28
C LEU A 101 -17.33 -2.60 -8.05
N PHE A 102 -16.72 -2.53 -9.23
CA PHE A 102 -16.71 -1.32 -10.06
C PHE A 102 -17.86 -1.24 -11.09
N THR A 103 -18.64 -2.32 -11.25
CA THR A 103 -19.70 -2.38 -12.28
C THR A 103 -21.09 -2.44 -11.69
N LEU A 104 -21.31 -3.28 -10.66
CA LEU A 104 -22.62 -3.46 -10.06
C LEU A 104 -22.94 -2.32 -9.08
N ARG A 105 -24.11 -1.73 -9.21
CA ARG A 105 -24.50 -0.50 -8.51
C ARG A 105 -25.89 -0.60 -7.89
N PRO A 106 -26.13 -1.53 -6.96
CA PRO A 106 -27.36 -1.52 -6.18
C PRO A 106 -27.51 -0.20 -5.42
N GLN A 107 -28.71 0.14 -4.99
CA GLN A 107 -28.97 1.44 -4.37
C GLN A 107 -29.06 1.34 -2.84
N GLY A 108 -28.75 2.44 -2.16
CA GLY A 108 -28.98 2.62 -0.74
C GLY A 108 -28.24 1.57 0.11
N TRP A 109 -28.94 0.97 1.08
CA TRP A 109 -28.38 -0.05 1.96
C TRP A 109 -28.03 -1.36 1.24
N GLY A 110 -28.69 -1.64 0.10
CA GLY A 110 -28.30 -2.76 -0.75
C GLY A 110 -26.88 -2.63 -1.30
N PHE A 111 -26.46 -1.40 -1.63
CA PHE A 111 -25.06 -1.14 -2.02
C PHE A 111 -24.11 -1.33 -0.85
N VAL A 112 -24.45 -0.90 0.36
CA VAL A 112 -23.62 -1.07 1.55
C VAL A 112 -23.34 -2.55 1.83
N ALA A 113 -24.38 -3.38 1.78
CA ALA A 113 -24.27 -4.83 1.98
C ALA A 113 -23.43 -5.48 0.85
N PHE A 114 -23.70 -5.13 -0.41
CA PHE A 114 -22.94 -5.58 -1.57
C PHE A 114 -21.47 -5.20 -1.46
N PHE A 115 -21.19 -3.95 -1.11
CA PHE A 115 -19.82 -3.45 -0.98
C PHE A 115 -19.06 -4.18 0.14
N ALA A 116 -19.66 -4.31 1.33
CA ALA A 116 -19.03 -4.98 2.47
C ALA A 116 -18.68 -6.44 2.15
N THR A 117 -19.64 -7.18 1.53
CA THR A 117 -19.41 -8.56 1.11
C THR A 117 -18.36 -8.63 -0.01
N GLY A 118 -18.45 -7.77 -1.02
CA GLY A 118 -17.53 -7.71 -2.13
C GLY A 118 -16.10 -7.37 -1.69
N TYR A 119 -15.96 -6.42 -0.77
CA TYR A 119 -14.64 -6.04 -0.24
C TYR A 119 -14.01 -7.18 0.59
N LEU A 120 -14.82 -7.89 1.38
CA LEU A 120 -14.37 -9.09 2.10
C LEU A 120 -13.90 -10.18 1.12
N LEU A 121 -14.70 -10.47 0.10
CA LEU A 121 -14.35 -11.45 -0.93
C LEU A 121 -13.11 -11.03 -1.73
N TRP A 122 -12.95 -9.74 -2.00
CA TRP A 122 -11.74 -9.21 -2.63
C TRP A 122 -10.50 -9.50 -1.80
N GLY A 123 -10.51 -9.20 -0.50
CA GLY A 123 -9.40 -9.52 0.41
C GLY A 123 -9.09 -11.01 0.42
N MET A 124 -10.10 -11.87 0.62
CA MET A 124 -9.90 -13.32 0.67
C MET A 124 -9.33 -13.88 -0.63
N THR A 125 -9.86 -13.49 -1.78
CA THR A 125 -9.40 -13.98 -3.09
C THR A 125 -8.03 -13.41 -3.48
N TYR A 126 -7.73 -12.17 -3.06
CA TYR A 126 -6.40 -11.59 -3.22
C TYR A 126 -5.36 -12.34 -2.39
N THR A 127 -5.67 -12.62 -1.11
CA THR A 127 -4.81 -13.43 -0.23
C THR A 127 -4.50 -14.81 -0.80
N MET A 128 -5.47 -15.47 -1.45
CA MET A 128 -5.23 -16.76 -2.13
C MET A 128 -4.11 -16.64 -3.17
N ASN A 129 -4.12 -15.60 -3.97
CA ASN A 129 -3.08 -15.36 -4.98
C ASN A 129 -1.77 -14.91 -4.32
N ASP A 130 -1.82 -13.93 -3.42
CA ASP A 130 -0.64 -13.27 -2.85
C ASP A 130 0.21 -14.23 -2.01
N ILE A 131 -0.41 -14.96 -1.09
CA ILE A 131 0.31 -15.93 -0.23
C ILE A 131 0.91 -17.07 -1.07
N ALA A 132 0.19 -17.56 -2.10
CA ALA A 132 0.72 -18.57 -3.00
C ALA A 132 1.88 -18.02 -3.85
N TYR A 133 1.79 -16.79 -4.31
CA TYR A 133 2.82 -16.13 -5.11
C TYR A 133 4.12 -15.96 -4.32
N TRP A 134 4.06 -15.36 -3.12
CA TRP A 134 5.21 -15.20 -2.24
C TRP A 134 5.73 -16.55 -1.72
N GLY A 135 4.84 -17.49 -1.43
CA GLY A 135 5.18 -18.84 -1.01
C GLY A 135 5.94 -19.65 -2.06
N MET A 136 5.74 -19.34 -3.35
CA MET A 136 6.45 -20.00 -4.45
C MET A 136 7.92 -19.52 -4.55
N LEU A 137 8.27 -18.31 -4.13
CA LEU A 137 9.60 -17.72 -4.27
C LEU A 137 10.75 -18.63 -3.76
N PRO A 138 10.67 -19.22 -2.54
CA PRO A 138 11.72 -20.13 -2.06
C PRO A 138 11.86 -21.43 -2.86
N SER A 139 10.84 -21.84 -3.62
CA SER A 139 10.89 -23.03 -4.47
C SER A 139 11.56 -22.78 -5.83
N LEU A 140 11.80 -21.51 -6.21
CA LEU A 140 12.40 -21.16 -7.50
C LEU A 140 13.92 -21.29 -7.51
N SER A 141 14.58 -21.01 -6.39
CA SER A 141 16.04 -21.17 -6.25
C SER A 141 16.43 -21.53 -4.82
N SER A 142 17.43 -22.37 -4.67
CA SER A 142 18.08 -22.69 -3.39
C SER A 142 19.22 -21.71 -3.04
N ASP A 143 19.67 -20.89 -3.99
CA ASP A 143 20.72 -19.90 -3.78
C ASP A 143 20.12 -18.59 -3.22
N PRO A 144 20.53 -18.14 -2.02
CA PRO A 144 20.08 -16.89 -1.44
C PRO A 144 20.29 -15.67 -2.35
N LYS A 145 21.44 -15.58 -3.05
CA LYS A 145 21.74 -14.46 -3.96
C LYS A 145 20.82 -14.40 -5.17
N GLU A 146 20.43 -15.57 -5.71
CA GLU A 146 19.43 -15.62 -6.79
C GLU A 146 18.05 -15.18 -6.28
N ARG A 147 17.65 -15.58 -5.06
CA ARG A 147 16.40 -15.13 -4.43
C ARG A 147 16.37 -13.62 -4.18
N ASP A 148 17.46 -13.05 -3.68
CA ASP A 148 17.58 -11.60 -3.49
C ASP A 148 17.45 -10.84 -4.81
N THR A 149 18.05 -11.40 -5.88
CA THR A 149 17.91 -10.84 -7.24
C THR A 149 16.46 -10.92 -7.73
N LEU A 150 15.76 -12.03 -7.47
CA LEU A 150 14.34 -12.18 -7.81
C LEU A 150 13.47 -11.16 -7.07
N VAL A 151 13.66 -11.02 -5.76
CA VAL A 151 12.91 -10.06 -4.94
C VAL A 151 13.14 -8.63 -5.42
N THR A 152 14.39 -8.26 -5.70
CA THR A 152 14.75 -6.93 -6.20
C THR A 152 14.09 -6.64 -7.55
N LEU A 153 14.21 -7.57 -8.50
CA LEU A 153 13.61 -7.41 -9.82
C LEU A 153 12.08 -7.39 -9.75
N MET A 154 11.48 -8.29 -8.96
CA MET A 154 10.05 -8.34 -8.71
C MET A 154 9.55 -7.02 -8.12
N SER A 155 10.30 -6.40 -7.19
CA SER A 155 9.92 -5.12 -6.59
C SER A 155 9.82 -3.99 -7.63
N VAL A 156 10.68 -4.01 -8.66
CA VAL A 156 10.57 -3.06 -9.79
C VAL A 156 9.25 -3.26 -10.53
N PHE A 157 8.87 -4.50 -10.84
CA PHE A 157 7.62 -4.79 -11.54
C PHE A 157 6.38 -4.52 -10.69
N ILE A 158 6.45 -4.71 -9.38
CA ILE A 158 5.43 -4.26 -8.40
C ILE A 158 5.22 -2.75 -8.54
N CYS A 159 6.30 -1.97 -8.49
CA CYS A 159 6.21 -0.52 -8.65
C CYS A 159 5.60 -0.12 -10.00
N VAL A 160 5.98 -0.78 -11.09
CA VAL A 160 5.40 -0.51 -12.42
C VAL A 160 3.88 -0.70 -12.40
N GLY A 161 3.38 -1.79 -11.82
CA GLY A 161 1.93 -2.05 -11.72
C GLY A 161 1.21 -1.01 -10.87
N GLN A 162 1.73 -0.73 -9.68
CA GLN A 162 1.13 0.23 -8.75
C GLN A 162 1.13 1.65 -9.30
N PHE A 163 2.26 2.13 -9.82
CA PHE A 163 2.37 3.50 -10.33
C PHE A 163 1.63 3.70 -11.65
N ALA A 164 1.51 2.67 -12.49
CA ALA A 164 0.67 2.74 -13.68
C ALA A 164 -0.79 3.04 -13.32
N VAL A 165 -1.35 2.31 -12.37
CA VAL A 165 -2.72 2.54 -11.90
C VAL A 165 -2.83 3.86 -11.15
N ALA A 166 -1.93 4.13 -10.21
CA ALA A 166 -1.96 5.35 -9.39
C ALA A 166 -1.88 6.64 -10.24
N GLY A 167 -1.13 6.62 -11.33
CA GLY A 167 -0.98 7.78 -12.22
C GLY A 167 -2.08 7.87 -13.28
N ILE A 168 -2.42 6.76 -13.96
CA ILE A 168 -3.33 6.81 -15.11
C ILE A 168 -4.79 7.00 -14.67
N VAL A 169 -5.24 6.37 -13.60
CA VAL A 169 -6.66 6.44 -13.19
C VAL A 169 -7.17 7.89 -13.05
N PRO A 170 -6.47 8.80 -12.34
CA PRO A 170 -6.95 10.16 -12.18
C PRO A 170 -7.10 10.95 -13.49
N THR A 171 -6.29 10.62 -14.52
CA THR A 171 -6.33 11.35 -15.81
C THR A 171 -7.56 11.01 -16.66
N VAL A 172 -8.20 9.85 -16.40
CA VAL A 172 -9.30 9.36 -17.25
C VAL A 172 -10.67 9.41 -16.55
N VAL A 173 -10.71 9.68 -15.24
CA VAL A 173 -11.92 9.50 -14.42
C VAL A 173 -12.83 10.72 -14.46
N ALA A 174 -12.29 11.95 -14.42
CA ALA A 174 -13.10 13.15 -14.29
C ALA A 174 -14.06 13.36 -15.48
N GLY A 175 -15.33 13.62 -15.17
CA GLY A 175 -16.38 13.89 -16.16
C GLY A 175 -17.01 12.66 -16.81
N ASN A 176 -16.52 11.45 -16.53
CA ASN A 176 -17.15 10.18 -16.94
C ASN A 176 -16.71 9.05 -16.01
N ALA A 177 -16.71 9.33 -14.71
CA ALA A 177 -16.12 8.47 -13.70
C ALA A 177 -16.68 7.04 -13.72
N ILE A 178 -17.99 6.88 -13.88
CA ILE A 178 -18.63 5.56 -13.86
C ILE A 178 -18.11 4.66 -14.97
N GLN A 179 -18.04 5.17 -16.20
CA GLN A 179 -17.56 4.39 -17.34
C GLN A 179 -16.06 4.19 -17.28
N ALA A 180 -15.30 5.22 -16.90
CA ALA A 180 -13.86 5.16 -16.77
C ALA A 180 -13.42 4.10 -15.75
N TYR A 181 -14.01 4.08 -14.56
CA TYR A 181 -13.71 3.06 -13.56
C TYR A 181 -14.11 1.65 -14.01
N ARG A 182 -15.26 1.50 -14.69
CA ARG A 182 -15.69 0.21 -15.25
C ARG A 182 -14.68 -0.34 -16.26
N VAL A 183 -14.26 0.49 -17.21
CA VAL A 183 -13.30 0.09 -18.24
C VAL A 183 -11.93 -0.19 -17.62
N THR A 184 -11.47 0.65 -16.70
CA THR A 184 -10.20 0.44 -15.97
C THR A 184 -10.24 -0.86 -15.19
N ALA A 185 -11.33 -1.15 -14.48
CA ALA A 185 -11.47 -2.39 -13.72
C ALA A 185 -11.42 -3.63 -14.64
N LEU A 186 -12.05 -3.57 -15.82
CA LEU A 186 -11.96 -4.64 -16.82
C LEU A 186 -10.54 -4.83 -17.34
N ILE A 187 -9.85 -3.74 -17.72
CA ILE A 187 -8.47 -3.80 -18.22
C ILE A 187 -7.55 -4.37 -17.15
N VAL A 188 -7.64 -3.88 -15.92
CA VAL A 188 -6.80 -4.34 -14.81
C VAL A 188 -7.10 -5.79 -14.45
N ALA A 189 -8.37 -6.20 -14.44
CA ALA A 189 -8.78 -7.59 -14.18
C ALA A 189 -8.23 -8.55 -15.24
N LEU A 190 -8.36 -8.19 -16.53
CA LEU A 190 -7.82 -8.98 -17.64
C LEU A 190 -6.28 -9.03 -17.59
N ALA A 191 -5.62 -7.91 -17.32
CA ALA A 191 -4.19 -7.85 -17.15
C ALA A 191 -3.75 -8.75 -15.97
N PHE A 192 -4.45 -8.69 -14.84
CA PHE A 192 -4.16 -9.55 -13.70
C PHE A 192 -4.19 -11.03 -14.08
N ILE A 193 -5.28 -11.50 -14.72
CA ILE A 193 -5.39 -12.88 -15.19
C ILE A 193 -4.26 -13.23 -16.18
N ALA A 194 -3.98 -12.36 -17.14
CA ALA A 194 -2.95 -12.60 -18.16
C ALA A 194 -1.55 -12.72 -17.54
N PHE A 195 -1.18 -11.81 -16.64
CA PHE A 195 0.10 -11.84 -15.96
C PHE A 195 0.24 -13.05 -15.01
N GLN A 196 -0.83 -13.45 -14.32
CA GLN A 196 -0.80 -14.67 -13.49
C GLN A 196 -0.79 -15.96 -14.33
N THR A 197 -1.43 -15.96 -15.48
CA THR A 197 -1.33 -17.07 -16.45
C THR A 197 0.10 -17.21 -16.97
N LEU A 198 0.79 -16.07 -17.23
CA LEU A 198 2.22 -16.09 -17.60
C LEU A 198 3.07 -16.76 -16.51
N VAL A 199 2.80 -16.49 -15.23
CA VAL A 199 3.48 -17.14 -14.11
C VAL A 199 3.23 -18.64 -14.11
N VAL A 200 1.94 -19.06 -14.18
CA VAL A 200 1.57 -20.48 -14.11
C VAL A 200 2.17 -21.29 -15.25
N LEU A 201 2.22 -20.74 -16.46
CA LEU A 201 2.74 -21.41 -17.65
C LEU A 201 4.28 -21.29 -17.78
N GLY A 202 4.86 -20.20 -17.33
CA GLY A 202 6.27 -19.87 -17.52
C GLY A 202 7.19 -20.35 -16.41
N VAL A 203 6.70 -20.44 -15.19
CA VAL A 203 7.49 -20.81 -14.01
C VAL A 203 7.53 -22.32 -13.82
N ARG A 204 8.67 -22.86 -13.47
CA ARG A 204 8.85 -24.27 -13.04
C ARG A 204 8.96 -24.30 -11.52
N GLU A 205 7.98 -24.91 -10.87
CA GLU A 205 7.95 -25.10 -9.42
C GLU A 205 8.76 -26.35 -9.06
N ALA A 206 9.80 -26.20 -8.24
CA ALA A 206 10.57 -27.33 -7.76
C ALA A 206 9.92 -27.92 -6.49
N PRO A 207 9.95 -29.25 -6.31
CA PRO A 207 9.45 -29.88 -5.09
C PRO A 207 10.30 -29.42 -3.90
N ARG A 208 9.64 -28.83 -2.90
CA ARG A 208 10.27 -28.35 -1.65
C ARG A 208 10.22 -29.44 -0.58
N ARG A 209 11.29 -29.57 0.21
CA ARG A 209 11.25 -30.29 1.48
C ARG A 209 10.50 -29.43 2.51
N ASP A 210 9.49 -29.99 3.16
CA ASP A 210 8.62 -29.32 4.14
C ASP A 210 9.28 -29.25 5.52
N ASP A 211 10.40 -28.53 5.67
CA ASP A 211 11.12 -28.35 6.95
C ASP A 211 10.83 -26.98 7.61
N ALA A 212 9.82 -26.22 7.13
CA ALA A 212 9.50 -24.91 7.71
C ALA A 212 8.66 -25.08 8.99
N GLU A 213 9.17 -24.62 10.12
CA GLU A 213 8.45 -24.62 11.40
C GLU A 213 7.16 -23.78 11.29
N LYS A 214 6.02 -24.38 11.65
CA LYS A 214 4.70 -23.72 11.61
C LYS A 214 4.63 -22.67 12.71
N VAL A 215 4.62 -21.41 12.34
CA VAL A 215 4.47 -20.30 13.29
C VAL A 215 2.98 -20.01 13.49
N THR A 216 2.48 -20.18 14.72
CA THR A 216 1.09 -19.83 15.08
C THR A 216 0.99 -18.36 15.48
N LEU A 217 -0.20 -17.73 15.30
CA LEU A 217 -0.47 -16.36 15.74
C LEU A 217 -0.12 -16.13 17.22
N ARG A 218 -0.41 -17.11 18.07
CA ARG A 218 -0.04 -17.06 19.50
C ARG A 218 1.47 -17.03 19.70
N LYS A 219 2.24 -17.84 18.95
CA LYS A 219 3.71 -17.84 18.99
C LYS A 219 4.27 -16.51 18.52
N MET A 220 3.72 -15.95 17.42
CA MET A 220 4.09 -14.62 16.92
C MET A 220 3.88 -13.53 17.96
N PHE A 221 2.71 -13.49 18.59
CA PHE A 221 2.41 -12.51 19.64
C PHE A 221 3.33 -12.67 20.85
N THR A 222 3.60 -13.90 21.29
CA THR A 222 4.52 -14.19 22.39
C THR A 222 5.94 -13.72 22.08
N ILE A 223 6.47 -13.99 20.87
CA ILE A 223 7.80 -13.55 20.44
C ILE A 223 7.85 -12.02 20.37
N PHE A 224 6.80 -11.39 19.81
CA PHE A 224 6.71 -9.93 19.72
C PHE A 224 6.79 -9.29 21.11
N MET A 225 5.99 -9.76 22.06
CA MET A 225 5.96 -9.19 23.41
C MET A 225 7.20 -9.50 24.26
N ARG A 226 7.88 -10.63 23.99
CA ARG A 226 9.10 -11.04 24.68
C ARG A 226 10.31 -10.17 24.32
N ASN A 227 10.38 -9.70 23.08
CA ASN A 227 11.51 -8.96 22.55
C ASN A 227 11.34 -7.45 22.78
N ASP A 228 12.02 -6.91 23.78
CA ASP A 228 11.94 -5.51 24.21
C ASP A 228 12.46 -4.49 23.16
N GLN A 229 13.17 -4.94 22.12
CA GLN A 229 13.60 -4.13 21.00
C GLN A 229 12.63 -4.22 19.82
N LEU A 230 11.96 -5.35 19.63
CA LEU A 230 11.00 -5.59 18.57
C LEU A 230 9.70 -4.79 18.75
N VAL A 231 9.20 -4.70 19.98
CA VAL A 231 7.97 -3.95 20.30
C VAL A 231 8.07 -2.48 19.91
N PRO A 232 9.07 -1.69 20.35
CA PRO A 232 9.14 -0.28 19.97
C PRO A 232 9.36 -0.05 18.49
N ILE A 233 10.18 -0.87 17.81
CA ILE A 233 10.40 -0.70 16.36
C ILE A 233 9.19 -1.16 15.55
N GLY A 234 8.46 -2.18 15.97
CA GLY A 234 7.21 -2.63 15.35
C GLY A 234 6.11 -1.58 15.44
N ILE A 235 5.93 -0.95 16.62
CA ILE A 235 5.00 0.17 16.79
C ILE A 235 5.45 1.40 15.97
N ALA A 236 6.74 1.69 15.94
CA ALA A 236 7.27 2.78 15.12
C ALA A 236 7.05 2.53 13.62
N SER A 237 7.19 1.29 13.16
CA SER A 237 6.85 0.90 11.78
C SER A 237 5.37 1.11 11.47
N LEU A 238 4.47 0.75 12.39
CA LEU A 238 3.04 1.01 12.26
C LEU A 238 2.75 2.52 12.14
N LEU A 239 3.30 3.32 13.05
CA LEU A 239 3.13 4.78 13.05
C LEU A 239 3.71 5.42 11.78
N PHE A 240 4.85 4.92 11.30
CA PHE A 240 5.43 5.34 10.04
C PHE A 240 4.48 5.08 8.87
N ASN A 241 3.93 3.85 8.76
CA ASN A 241 3.00 3.49 7.68
C ASN A 241 1.69 4.29 7.74
N ILE A 242 1.21 4.64 8.95
CA ILE A 242 0.08 5.56 9.11
C ILE A 242 0.44 6.93 8.52
N GLY A 243 1.57 7.53 8.93
CA GLY A 243 1.98 8.84 8.45
C GLY A 243 2.26 8.88 6.95
N ASN A 244 2.87 7.83 6.39
CA ASN A 244 3.16 7.74 4.96
C ASN A 244 1.90 7.57 4.11
N GLY A 245 0.94 6.76 4.54
CA GLY A 245 -0.24 6.41 3.75
C GLY A 245 -1.28 7.53 3.69
N LEU A 246 -1.40 8.38 4.71
CA LEU A 246 -2.41 9.45 4.75
C LEU A 246 -2.22 10.49 3.65
N LEU A 247 -0.98 10.85 3.31
CA LEU A 247 -0.72 11.79 2.21
C LEU A 247 -1.25 11.27 0.88
N ILE A 248 -1.08 9.99 0.62
CA ILE A 248 -1.52 9.34 -0.61
C ILE A 248 -3.05 9.26 -0.66
N ILE A 249 -3.69 8.86 0.43
CA ILE A 249 -5.15 8.69 0.51
C ILE A 249 -5.87 10.03 0.36
N PHE A 250 -5.38 11.09 0.99
CA PHE A 250 -5.96 12.42 0.87
C PHE A 250 -5.61 13.12 -0.45
N GLY A 251 -4.59 12.66 -1.16
CA GLY A 251 -4.05 13.34 -2.34
C GLY A 251 -5.12 13.67 -3.38
N VAL A 252 -5.95 12.70 -3.76
CA VAL A 252 -7.01 12.92 -4.77
C VAL A 252 -7.97 14.02 -4.33
N ASN A 253 -8.47 13.96 -3.08
CA ASN A 253 -9.37 14.99 -2.54
C ASN A 253 -8.67 16.35 -2.46
N PHE A 254 -7.40 16.40 -2.03
CA PHE A 254 -6.62 17.63 -1.99
C PHE A 254 -6.56 18.31 -3.37
N PHE A 255 -6.22 17.57 -4.42
CA PHE A 255 -6.13 18.12 -5.75
C PHE A 255 -7.50 18.61 -6.26
N TYR A 256 -8.56 17.81 -6.09
CA TYR A 256 -9.92 18.18 -6.53
C TYR A 256 -10.42 19.47 -5.89
N PHE A 257 -10.14 19.70 -4.61
CA PHE A 257 -10.61 20.88 -3.89
C PHE A 257 -9.65 22.08 -3.90
N GLU A 258 -8.40 21.87 -4.32
CA GLU A 258 -7.45 22.99 -4.46
C GLU A 258 -7.32 23.49 -5.90
N PHE A 259 -7.43 22.62 -6.89
CA PHE A 259 -7.19 22.95 -8.29
C PHE A 259 -8.45 22.82 -9.17
N GLY A 260 -9.51 22.25 -8.65
CA GLY A 260 -10.72 21.93 -9.38
C GLY A 260 -10.81 20.47 -9.81
N TYR A 261 -12.03 19.96 -9.95
CA TYR A 261 -12.28 18.55 -10.29
C TYR A 261 -11.80 18.20 -11.70
N ALA A 262 -12.05 19.11 -12.67
CA ALA A 262 -11.71 18.90 -14.08
C ALA A 262 -10.20 18.88 -14.34
N ASP A 263 -9.45 19.75 -13.66
CA ASP A 263 -8.04 20.05 -13.99
C ASP A 263 -7.04 19.24 -13.17
N SER A 264 -7.54 18.43 -12.25
CA SER A 264 -6.67 17.74 -11.26
C SER A 264 -6.05 16.45 -11.78
N GLY A 265 -6.57 15.81 -12.82
CA GLY A 265 -6.08 14.52 -13.29
C GLY A 265 -4.60 14.50 -13.61
N ASP A 266 -4.15 15.42 -14.46
CA ASP A 266 -2.75 15.54 -14.86
C ASP A 266 -1.84 15.97 -13.70
N LEU A 267 -2.36 16.79 -12.78
CA LEU A 267 -1.63 17.21 -11.59
C LEU A 267 -1.40 16.04 -10.62
N ILE A 268 -2.40 15.19 -10.43
CA ILE A 268 -2.28 13.97 -9.62
C ILE A 268 -1.30 13.00 -10.28
N PHE A 269 -1.36 12.85 -11.61
CA PHE A 269 -0.39 12.05 -12.36
C PHE A 269 1.05 12.54 -12.11
N LEU A 270 1.31 13.82 -12.30
CA LEU A 270 2.63 14.40 -12.09
C LEU A 270 3.12 14.25 -10.66
N PHE A 271 2.25 14.46 -9.68
CA PHE A 271 2.57 14.27 -8.25
C PHE A 271 2.87 12.81 -7.93
N THR A 272 2.15 11.87 -8.56
CA THR A 272 2.42 10.42 -8.46
C THR A 272 3.78 10.05 -9.06
N VAL A 273 4.17 10.69 -10.17
CA VAL A 273 5.52 10.55 -10.74
C VAL A 273 6.58 11.02 -9.74
N MET A 274 6.36 12.15 -9.05
CA MET A 274 7.28 12.63 -8.01
C MET A 274 7.36 11.67 -6.82
N TYR A 275 6.24 11.03 -6.44
CA TYR A 275 6.24 9.95 -5.46
C TYR A 275 7.13 8.77 -5.90
N GLY A 276 6.95 8.29 -7.11
CA GLY A 276 7.75 7.22 -7.68
C GLY A 276 9.24 7.56 -7.73
N LEU A 277 9.59 8.73 -8.27
CA LEU A 277 10.97 9.21 -8.34
C LEU A 277 11.59 9.37 -6.94
N GLY A 278 10.90 10.02 -6.01
CA GLY A 278 11.38 10.21 -4.64
C GLY A 278 11.69 8.86 -3.97
N THR A 279 10.80 7.89 -4.11
CA THR A 279 10.98 6.54 -3.57
C THR A 279 12.15 5.81 -4.23
N LEU A 280 12.28 5.86 -5.56
CA LEU A 280 13.38 5.22 -6.28
C LEU A 280 14.74 5.83 -5.93
N PHE A 281 14.84 7.16 -5.90
CA PHE A 281 16.07 7.84 -5.50
C PHE A 281 16.46 7.55 -4.04
N SER A 282 15.49 7.46 -3.13
CA SER A 282 15.76 7.09 -1.75
C SER A 282 16.36 5.69 -1.64
N GLN A 283 15.82 4.72 -2.39
CA GLN A 283 16.33 3.35 -2.41
C GLN A 283 17.75 3.27 -3.01
N ALA A 284 17.98 3.97 -4.12
CA ALA A 284 19.28 4.00 -4.78
C ALA A 284 20.37 4.62 -3.90
N LEU A 285 20.06 5.67 -3.15
CA LEU A 285 21.02 6.41 -2.34
C LEU A 285 21.17 5.88 -0.91
N TYR A 286 20.24 5.06 -0.43
CA TYR A 286 20.25 4.61 0.96
C TYR A 286 21.54 3.90 1.36
N ALA A 287 22.05 2.96 0.53
CA ALA A 287 23.27 2.23 0.82
C ALA A 287 24.49 3.17 0.96
N PHE A 288 24.58 4.19 0.11
CA PHE A 288 25.63 5.19 0.17
C PHE A 288 25.51 6.09 1.41
N ILE A 289 24.32 6.51 1.78
CA ILE A 289 24.04 7.35 2.95
C ILE A 289 24.30 6.55 4.24
N SER A 290 23.78 5.33 4.33
CA SER A 290 23.90 4.48 5.52
C SER A 290 25.33 3.99 5.80
N SER A 291 26.20 3.96 4.77
CA SER A 291 27.61 3.65 4.97
C SER A 291 28.42 4.80 5.59
N ARG A 292 27.89 6.03 5.59
CA ARG A 292 28.58 7.25 6.09
C ARG A 292 27.94 7.87 7.32
N MET A 293 26.70 7.51 7.63
CA MET A 293 25.93 8.13 8.70
C MET A 293 25.24 7.08 9.57
N HIS A 294 25.23 7.29 10.88
CA HIS A 294 24.46 6.46 11.80
C HIS A 294 22.97 6.56 11.52
N ARG A 295 22.22 5.47 11.64
CA ARG A 295 20.77 5.37 11.36
C ARG A 295 19.96 6.41 12.13
N MET A 296 20.30 6.66 13.41
CA MET A 296 19.62 7.70 14.20
C MET A 296 19.81 9.11 13.64
N THR A 297 20.97 9.39 13.05
CA THR A 297 21.23 10.68 12.37
C THR A 297 20.42 10.78 11.09
N ILE A 298 20.35 9.70 10.30
CA ILE A 298 19.50 9.63 9.11
C ILE A 298 18.04 9.89 9.49
N LEU A 299 17.49 9.20 10.50
CA LEU A 299 16.12 9.41 10.96
C LEU A 299 15.86 10.84 11.43
N LYS A 300 16.82 11.47 12.13
CA LYS A 300 16.72 12.86 12.57
C LYS A 300 16.64 13.83 11.38
N ILE A 301 17.51 13.67 10.38
CA ILE A 301 17.52 14.52 9.18
C ILE A 301 16.23 14.30 8.39
N CYS A 302 15.83 13.05 8.17
CA CYS A 302 14.60 12.72 7.49
C CYS A 302 13.39 13.35 8.18
N MET A 303 13.28 13.24 9.51
CA MET A 303 12.17 13.82 10.26
C MET A 303 12.13 15.35 10.12
N ALA A 304 13.28 16.02 10.20
CA ALA A 304 13.35 17.48 10.02
C ALA A 304 12.94 17.90 8.60
N ALA A 305 13.44 17.23 7.58
CA ALA A 305 13.09 17.51 6.19
C ALA A 305 11.60 17.22 5.89
N ILE A 306 11.06 16.14 6.41
CA ILE A 306 9.64 15.77 6.31
C ILE A 306 8.78 16.84 6.97
N ALA A 307 9.13 17.27 8.20
CA ALA A 307 8.38 18.30 8.92
C ALA A 307 8.37 19.64 8.15
N VAL A 308 9.51 20.04 7.57
CA VAL A 308 9.59 21.22 6.71
C VAL A 308 8.74 21.05 5.46
N GLY A 309 8.83 19.91 4.75
CA GLY A 309 8.05 19.64 3.56
C GLY A 309 6.54 19.67 3.82
N TYR A 310 6.08 19.04 4.90
CA TYR A 310 4.67 19.11 5.30
C TYR A 310 4.26 20.51 5.76
N GLY A 311 5.14 21.27 6.43
CA GLY A 311 4.90 22.68 6.77
C GLY A 311 4.72 23.54 5.52
N MET A 312 5.54 23.33 4.49
CA MET A 312 5.38 23.99 3.19
C MET A 312 4.08 23.59 2.50
N LEU A 313 3.70 22.29 2.55
CA LEU A 313 2.43 21.81 2.00
C LEU A 313 1.23 22.41 2.74
N MET A 314 1.31 22.61 4.06
CA MET A 314 0.28 23.31 4.83
C MET A 314 0.13 24.77 4.42
N GLY A 315 1.23 25.47 4.17
CA GLY A 315 1.26 26.86 3.71
C GLY A 315 0.98 27.05 2.22
N PHE A 316 0.93 25.98 1.43
CA PHE A 316 0.71 26.04 0.00
C PHE A 316 -0.64 26.68 -0.37
N GLY A 317 -0.61 27.71 -1.20
CA GLY A 317 -1.80 28.50 -1.58
C GLY A 317 -2.33 29.47 -0.53
N TYR A 318 -1.77 29.50 0.68
CA TYR A 318 -2.05 30.50 1.71
C TYR A 318 -0.90 31.50 1.87
N VAL A 319 0.29 31.00 2.13
CA VAL A 319 1.53 31.77 2.32
C VAL A 319 2.44 31.60 1.09
N LEU A 320 2.48 30.39 0.55
CA LEU A 320 3.24 30.05 -0.65
C LEU A 320 2.32 30.14 -1.88
N PRO A 321 2.87 30.53 -3.06
CA PRO A 321 2.08 30.63 -4.28
C PRO A 321 1.57 29.25 -4.73
N LYS A 322 0.37 29.22 -5.35
CA LYS A 322 -0.17 28.03 -6.02
C LYS A 322 0.60 27.75 -7.32
N ASN A 323 1.78 27.19 -7.19
CA ASN A 323 2.65 26.84 -8.31
C ASN A 323 2.85 25.31 -8.38
N VAL A 324 2.52 24.71 -9.50
CA VAL A 324 2.60 23.26 -9.73
C VAL A 324 4.03 22.73 -9.56
N VAL A 325 5.03 23.50 -10.02
CA VAL A 325 6.45 23.11 -9.88
C VAL A 325 6.84 23.07 -8.42
N LEU A 326 6.44 24.09 -7.64
CA LEU A 326 6.69 24.14 -6.20
C LEU A 326 6.02 22.98 -5.47
N LEU A 327 4.76 22.66 -5.80
CA LEU A 327 4.02 21.53 -5.20
C LEU A 327 4.73 20.20 -5.47
N ASN A 328 5.16 19.99 -6.70
CA ASN A 328 5.88 18.77 -7.08
C ASN A 328 7.27 18.67 -6.42
N ALA A 329 7.98 19.78 -6.26
CA ALA A 329 9.24 19.83 -5.54
C ALA A 329 9.03 19.51 -4.03
N ILE A 330 8.00 20.05 -3.40
CA ILE A 330 7.62 19.72 -2.02
C ILE A 330 7.28 18.23 -1.90
N GLY A 331 6.47 17.70 -2.83
CA GLY A 331 6.12 16.28 -2.89
C GLY A 331 7.35 15.38 -3.00
N PHE A 332 8.24 15.68 -3.95
CA PHE A 332 9.48 14.94 -4.13
C PHE A 332 10.33 14.90 -2.84
N VAL A 333 10.51 16.05 -2.17
CA VAL A 333 11.27 16.13 -0.92
C VAL A 333 10.61 15.26 0.16
N ILE A 334 9.29 15.37 0.35
CA ILE A 334 8.58 14.55 1.34
C ILE A 334 8.78 13.06 1.05
N PHE A 335 8.52 12.61 -0.18
CA PHE A 335 8.60 11.19 -0.54
C PHE A 335 10.01 10.63 -0.52
N PHE A 336 11.00 11.42 -0.91
CA PHE A 336 12.42 11.04 -0.82
C PHE A 336 12.84 10.78 0.63
N PHE A 337 12.56 11.71 1.53
CA PHE A 337 12.94 11.55 2.93
C PHE A 337 12.07 10.52 3.66
N GLN A 338 10.80 10.35 3.30
CA GLN A 338 9.98 9.24 3.79
C GLN A 338 10.53 7.88 3.33
N GLY A 339 11.01 7.78 2.08
CA GLY A 339 11.65 6.57 1.57
C GLY A 339 12.92 6.21 2.34
N LEU A 340 13.81 7.17 2.62
CA LEU A 340 15.00 6.96 3.45
C LEU A 340 14.64 6.56 4.88
N TYR A 341 13.64 7.22 5.47
CA TYR A 341 13.13 6.89 6.80
C TYR A 341 12.63 5.45 6.87
N ASN A 342 11.81 5.04 5.89
CA ASN A 342 11.27 3.69 5.79
C ASN A 342 12.37 2.63 5.75
N LEU A 343 13.38 2.84 4.90
CA LEU A 343 14.51 1.91 4.77
C LEU A 343 15.30 1.78 6.08
N ALA A 344 15.53 2.91 6.78
CA ALA A 344 16.18 2.87 8.09
C ALA A 344 15.36 2.07 9.11
N VAL A 345 14.04 2.27 9.17
CA VAL A 345 13.14 1.52 10.08
C VAL A 345 13.12 0.02 9.72
N ILE A 346 13.08 -0.34 8.44
CA ILE A 346 13.11 -1.74 8.00
C ILE A 346 14.42 -2.41 8.42
N VAL A 347 15.57 -1.75 8.23
CA VAL A 347 16.86 -2.30 8.66
C VAL A 347 16.91 -2.45 10.18
N MET A 348 16.42 -1.45 10.94
CA MET A 348 16.36 -1.54 12.40
C MET A 348 15.42 -2.66 12.87
N LEU A 349 14.31 -2.89 12.17
CA LEU A 349 13.40 -4.00 12.45
C LEU A 349 14.07 -5.35 12.20
N ASN A 350 14.79 -5.49 11.09
CA ASN A 350 15.52 -6.71 10.77
C ASN A 350 16.64 -7.00 11.79
N ASN A 351 17.33 -5.97 12.31
CA ASN A 351 18.37 -6.16 13.33
C ASN A 351 17.85 -6.76 14.64
N THR A 352 16.54 -6.75 14.87
CA THR A 352 15.95 -7.43 16.03
C THR A 352 15.93 -8.96 15.89
N ILE A 353 16.24 -9.50 14.71
CA ILE A 353 16.41 -10.94 14.46
C ILE A 353 17.63 -11.44 15.20
N GLU A 354 18.79 -10.80 14.97
CA GLU A 354 20.04 -11.16 15.62
C GLU A 354 19.98 -10.88 17.13
N TYR A 355 19.26 -9.85 17.55
CA TYR A 355 19.00 -9.60 18.97
C TYR A 355 18.20 -10.73 19.64
N ASP A 356 17.18 -11.24 18.96
CA ASP A 356 16.36 -12.36 19.45
C ASP A 356 17.21 -13.65 19.51
N GLU A 357 18.00 -13.93 18.49
CA GLU A 357 18.92 -15.08 18.40
C GLU A 357 19.98 -15.04 19.53
N LEU A 358 20.60 -13.88 19.77
CA LEU A 358 21.60 -13.74 20.81
C LEU A 358 21.01 -13.93 22.20
N ARG A 359 19.83 -13.32 22.46
CA ARG A 359 19.23 -13.25 23.80
C ARG A 359 18.46 -14.51 24.19
N PHE A 360 17.81 -15.15 23.21
CA PHE A 360 16.91 -16.28 23.47
C PHE A 360 17.34 -17.59 22.81
N GLY A 361 18.41 -17.56 21.99
CA GLY A 361 18.94 -18.75 21.34
C GLY A 361 18.13 -19.24 20.14
N GLU A 362 17.11 -18.50 19.72
CA GLU A 362 16.20 -18.87 18.64
C GLU A 362 16.15 -17.76 17.58
N ARG A 363 16.13 -18.15 16.30
CA ARG A 363 16.07 -17.22 15.17
C ARG A 363 14.67 -17.22 14.56
N HIS A 364 14.00 -16.06 14.57
CA HIS A 364 12.59 -15.94 14.16
C HIS A 364 12.39 -14.97 12.98
N ASP A 365 13.08 -15.18 11.85
CA ASP A 365 13.00 -14.34 10.65
C ASP A 365 11.55 -14.20 10.15
N SER A 366 10.78 -15.30 10.15
CA SER A 366 9.40 -15.33 9.69
C SER A 366 8.46 -14.49 10.54
N VAL A 367 8.69 -14.44 11.86
CA VAL A 367 7.86 -13.65 12.79
C VAL A 367 8.06 -12.16 12.54
N ILE A 368 9.29 -11.72 12.34
CA ILE A 368 9.61 -10.30 12.12
C ILE A 368 9.07 -9.83 10.77
N SER A 369 9.16 -10.67 9.73
CA SER A 369 8.54 -10.40 8.43
C SER A 369 7.01 -10.29 8.54
N ALA A 370 6.37 -11.15 9.34
CA ALA A 370 4.93 -11.12 9.58
C ALA A 370 4.50 -9.87 10.36
N ILE A 371 5.29 -9.41 11.35
CA ILE A 371 5.03 -8.15 12.07
C ILE A 371 5.07 -6.95 11.12
N ARG A 372 6.02 -6.94 10.18
CA ARG A 372 6.09 -5.91 9.14
C ARG A 372 4.82 -5.88 8.29
N SER A 373 4.39 -7.03 7.77
CA SER A 373 3.17 -7.14 6.96
C SER A 373 1.93 -6.75 7.74
N PHE A 374 1.81 -7.19 9.00
CA PHE A 374 0.73 -6.81 9.90
C PHE A 374 0.69 -5.29 10.14
N SER A 375 1.85 -4.65 10.36
CA SER A 375 1.95 -3.20 10.54
C SER A 375 1.45 -2.42 9.32
N VAL A 376 1.77 -2.87 8.11
CA VAL A 376 1.31 -2.23 6.86
C VAL A 376 -0.22 -2.36 6.71
N LYS A 377 -0.79 -3.55 6.95
CA LYS A 377 -2.23 -3.79 6.83
C LYS A 377 -3.02 -3.03 7.88
N LEU A 378 -2.57 -3.05 9.14
CA LEU A 378 -3.20 -2.30 10.23
C LEU A 378 -3.14 -0.79 9.98
N ALA A 379 -2.02 -0.28 9.47
CA ALA A 379 -1.91 1.13 9.08
C ALA A 379 -2.88 1.48 7.96
N GLY A 380 -3.06 0.60 6.97
CA GLY A 380 -4.06 0.76 5.91
C GLY A 380 -5.48 0.90 6.47
N ALA A 381 -5.85 0.05 7.44
CA ALA A 381 -7.15 0.14 8.12
C ALA A 381 -7.33 1.47 8.86
N VAL A 382 -6.32 1.88 9.64
CA VAL A 382 -6.34 3.15 10.38
C VAL A 382 -6.42 4.34 9.41
N ASN A 383 -5.66 4.32 8.32
CA ASN A 383 -5.65 5.37 7.31
C ASN A 383 -7.00 5.54 6.62
N GLN A 384 -7.68 4.45 6.28
CA GLN A 384 -9.03 4.49 5.70
C GLN A 384 -10.05 5.05 6.70
N GLY A 385 -9.98 4.64 7.97
CA GLY A 385 -10.83 5.17 9.03
C GLY A 385 -10.62 6.67 9.25
N ILE A 386 -9.37 7.13 9.35
CA ILE A 386 -9.02 8.55 9.50
C ILE A 386 -9.51 9.35 8.29
N SER A 387 -9.29 8.85 7.08
CA SER A 387 -9.71 9.50 5.84
C SER A 387 -11.22 9.72 5.81
N ALA A 388 -11.99 8.69 6.09
CA ALA A 388 -13.45 8.78 6.13
C ALA A 388 -13.96 9.78 7.19
N LEU A 389 -13.39 9.73 8.40
CA LEU A 389 -13.74 10.67 9.47
C LEU A 389 -13.44 12.12 9.08
N VAL A 390 -12.26 12.39 8.53
CA VAL A 390 -11.87 13.75 8.10
C VAL A 390 -12.79 14.24 6.97
N LEU A 391 -13.12 13.41 5.98
CA LEU A 391 -14.04 13.76 4.89
C LEU A 391 -15.44 14.10 5.39
N ILE A 392 -15.94 13.36 6.38
CA ILE A 392 -17.25 13.60 6.98
C ILE A 392 -17.23 14.87 7.84
N ILE A 393 -16.27 15.00 8.76
CA ILE A 393 -16.18 16.12 9.71
C ILE A 393 -15.90 17.44 8.99
N SER A 394 -15.08 17.43 7.94
CA SER A 394 -14.82 18.61 7.11
C SER A 394 -16.01 19.04 6.27
N GLY A 395 -17.00 18.16 6.06
CA GLY A 395 -18.12 18.38 5.14
C GLY A 395 -17.74 18.22 3.65
N ILE A 396 -16.49 17.86 3.35
CA ILE A 396 -16.03 17.58 1.98
C ILE A 396 -16.82 16.43 1.36
N TYR A 397 -17.18 15.43 2.16
CA TYR A 397 -18.04 14.33 1.69
C TYR A 397 -19.36 14.82 1.10
N THR A 398 -20.02 15.80 1.73
CA THR A 398 -21.28 16.37 1.22
C THR A 398 -21.08 17.05 -0.13
N VAL A 399 -19.99 17.77 -0.32
CA VAL A 399 -19.68 18.41 -1.61
C VAL A 399 -19.38 17.35 -2.69
N SER A 400 -18.63 16.31 -2.34
CA SER A 400 -18.36 15.19 -3.27
C SER A 400 -19.63 14.47 -3.71
N GLN A 401 -20.69 14.45 -2.89
CA GLN A 401 -21.99 13.89 -3.26
C GLN A 401 -22.74 14.73 -4.32
N ASN A 402 -22.48 16.05 -4.40
CA ASN A 402 -23.00 16.87 -5.49
C ASN A 402 -22.28 16.51 -6.81
N ILE A 403 -20.97 16.32 -6.78
CA ILE A 403 -20.17 15.87 -7.93
C ILE A 403 -20.63 14.44 -8.35
N SER A 404 -20.84 13.54 -7.39
CA SER A 404 -21.36 12.20 -7.65
C SER A 404 -22.71 12.24 -8.40
N GLY A 405 -23.59 13.20 -8.07
CA GLY A 405 -24.83 13.42 -8.79
C GLY A 405 -24.62 13.74 -10.26
N LEU A 406 -23.64 14.61 -10.59
CA LEU A 406 -23.30 14.95 -11.96
C LEU A 406 -22.74 13.74 -12.74
N GLU A 407 -21.83 13.00 -12.14
CA GLU A 407 -21.26 11.79 -12.75
C GLU A 407 -22.31 10.72 -13.03
N ILE A 408 -23.34 10.60 -12.16
CA ILE A 408 -24.47 9.70 -12.38
C ILE A 408 -25.34 10.18 -13.57
N GLU A 409 -25.56 11.49 -13.72
CA GLU A 409 -26.31 12.04 -14.84
C GLU A 409 -25.57 11.84 -16.16
N VAL A 410 -24.25 12.03 -16.18
CA VAL A 410 -23.42 11.71 -17.36
C VAL A 410 -23.55 10.22 -17.72
N GLY A 411 -23.43 9.33 -16.71
CA GLY A 411 -23.55 7.90 -16.93
C GLY A 411 -24.94 7.45 -17.45
N LYS A 412 -25.99 8.24 -17.25
CA LYS A 412 -27.33 8.03 -17.80
C LYS A 412 -27.58 8.71 -19.16
N GLY A 413 -26.60 9.48 -19.65
CA GLY A 413 -26.74 10.25 -20.88
C GLY A 413 -27.58 11.53 -20.75
N GLY A 414 -27.93 11.95 -19.52
CA GLY A 414 -28.70 13.17 -19.25
C GLY A 414 -27.88 14.46 -19.31
N MET A 415 -26.54 14.34 -19.31
CA MET A 415 -25.61 15.46 -19.35
C MET A 415 -24.32 15.08 -20.11
N THR A 416 -23.69 16.05 -20.78
CA THR A 416 -22.37 15.84 -21.40
C THR A 416 -21.25 15.92 -20.34
N SER A 417 -20.14 15.23 -20.59
CA SER A 417 -18.96 15.30 -19.71
C SER A 417 -18.46 16.74 -19.50
N VAL A 418 -18.49 17.58 -20.55
CA VAL A 418 -18.04 18.98 -20.47
C VAL A 418 -18.91 19.78 -19.50
N GLN A 419 -20.24 19.64 -19.60
CA GLN A 419 -21.19 20.32 -18.71
C GLN A 419 -21.04 19.84 -17.25
N ALA A 420 -20.79 18.54 -17.05
CA ALA A 420 -20.56 17.98 -15.73
C ALA A 420 -19.26 18.52 -15.10
N LEU A 421 -18.18 18.61 -15.87
CA LEU A 421 -16.90 19.16 -15.41
C LEU A 421 -17.01 20.63 -15.01
N GLU A 422 -17.69 21.45 -15.83
CA GLU A 422 -17.93 22.86 -15.51
C GLU A 422 -18.70 23.04 -14.21
N LYS A 423 -19.82 22.29 -14.03
CA LYS A 423 -20.59 22.32 -12.80
C LYS A 423 -19.83 21.76 -11.60
N ALA A 424 -19.03 20.70 -11.80
CA ALA A 424 -18.21 20.13 -10.74
C ALA A 424 -17.14 21.13 -10.25
N ASN A 425 -16.51 21.85 -11.17
CA ASN A 425 -15.58 22.93 -10.83
C ASN A 425 -16.29 24.07 -10.05
N ALA A 426 -17.53 24.39 -10.42
CA ALA A 426 -18.31 25.37 -9.66
C ALA A 426 -18.60 24.90 -8.21
N PHE A 427 -18.88 23.60 -8.01
CA PHE A 427 -19.06 23.04 -6.65
C PHE A 427 -17.74 23.04 -5.84
N THR A 428 -16.60 22.70 -6.46
CA THR A 428 -15.31 22.74 -5.76
C THR A 428 -14.90 24.17 -5.41
N ALA A 429 -15.22 25.16 -6.25
CA ALA A 429 -14.94 26.59 -6.00
C ALA A 429 -15.78 27.18 -4.85
N GLN A 430 -16.95 26.59 -4.55
CA GLN A 430 -17.84 27.04 -3.47
C GLN A 430 -17.48 26.47 -2.10
N VAL A 431 -16.46 25.59 -2.03
CA VAL A 431 -16.01 24.99 -0.77
C VAL A 431 -15.45 26.06 0.16
N GLN A 432 -15.92 26.07 1.40
CA GLN A 432 -15.48 27.04 2.39
C GLN A 432 -13.99 26.81 2.79
N PRO A 433 -13.21 27.86 3.05
CA PRO A 433 -11.82 27.74 3.49
C PRO A 433 -11.63 26.84 4.73
N ARG A 434 -12.63 26.80 5.63
CA ARG A 434 -12.62 25.92 6.80
C ARG A 434 -12.63 24.44 6.42
N GLN A 435 -13.34 24.06 5.38
CA GLN A 435 -13.46 22.66 4.92
C GLN A 435 -12.13 22.17 4.31
N THR A 436 -11.52 22.99 3.45
CA THR A 436 -10.20 22.68 2.89
C THR A 436 -9.09 22.68 3.93
N LEU A 437 -9.18 23.58 4.93
CA LEU A 437 -8.24 23.59 6.06
C LEU A 437 -8.33 22.30 6.90
N LEU A 438 -9.54 21.81 7.21
CA LEU A 438 -9.73 20.56 7.95
C LEU A 438 -9.18 19.34 7.16
N LEU A 439 -9.39 19.31 5.83
CA LEU A 439 -8.80 18.30 4.96
C LEU A 439 -7.26 18.35 5.04
N ARG A 440 -6.67 19.55 4.96
CA ARG A 440 -5.21 19.73 5.06
C ARG A 440 -4.68 19.36 6.44
N ILE A 441 -5.39 19.64 7.52
CA ILE A 441 -5.03 19.19 8.87
C ILE A 441 -4.95 17.64 8.89
N GLY A 442 -5.94 16.96 8.33
CA GLY A 442 -5.92 15.51 8.21
C GLY A 442 -4.71 14.99 7.40
N MET A 443 -4.42 15.65 6.29
CA MET A 443 -3.36 15.26 5.35
C MET A 443 -1.95 15.62 5.83
N VAL A 444 -1.78 16.65 6.68
CA VAL A 444 -0.48 17.21 7.06
C VAL A 444 -0.17 16.97 8.54
N VAL A 445 -1.08 17.37 9.44
CA VAL A 445 -0.80 17.36 10.88
C VAL A 445 -0.76 15.94 11.44
N ILE A 446 -1.74 15.11 11.06
CA ILE A 446 -1.80 13.72 11.55
C ILE A 446 -0.57 12.91 11.10
N PRO A 447 -0.13 12.95 9.82
CA PRO A 447 1.12 12.32 9.41
C PRO A 447 2.35 12.79 10.17
N VAL A 448 2.52 14.09 10.33
CA VAL A 448 3.68 14.65 11.05
C VAL A 448 3.69 14.19 12.50
N LEU A 449 2.54 14.16 13.17
CA LEU A 449 2.43 13.65 14.54
C LEU A 449 2.77 12.16 14.60
N ALA A 450 2.24 11.35 13.70
CA ALA A 450 2.53 9.91 13.66
C ALA A 450 4.02 9.63 13.44
N LEU A 451 4.64 10.31 12.46
CA LEU A 451 6.07 10.19 12.15
C LEU A 451 6.96 10.68 13.29
N THR A 452 6.56 11.79 13.95
CA THR A 452 7.27 12.32 15.12
C THR A 452 7.18 11.34 16.29
N CYS A 453 6.01 10.77 16.56
CA CYS A 453 5.83 9.74 17.58
C CYS A 453 6.69 8.51 17.28
N ALA A 454 6.74 8.06 16.02
CA ALA A 454 7.61 6.98 15.60
C ALA A 454 9.09 7.29 15.88
N TYR A 455 9.55 8.48 15.48
CA TYR A 455 10.93 8.92 15.74
C TYR A 455 11.27 8.99 17.23
N VAL A 456 10.38 9.59 18.03
CA VAL A 456 10.58 9.72 19.50
C VAL A 456 10.62 8.34 20.16
N LEU A 457 9.76 7.42 19.74
CA LEU A 457 9.71 6.05 20.26
C LEU A 457 11.02 5.32 19.96
N ILE A 458 11.50 5.37 18.72
CA ILE A 458 12.78 4.79 18.33
C ILE A 458 13.92 5.39 19.17
N ARG A 459 14.01 6.72 19.22
CA ARG A 459 15.07 7.42 19.94
C ARG A 459 15.12 7.07 21.44
N LYS A 460 13.96 6.86 22.07
CA LYS A 460 13.89 6.60 23.53
C LYS A 460 14.02 5.12 23.90
N LYS A 461 13.57 4.20 23.03
CA LYS A 461 13.40 2.79 23.41
C LYS A 461 14.26 1.82 22.61
N TYR A 462 14.67 2.15 21.39
CA TYR A 462 15.49 1.29 20.58
C TYR A 462 16.97 1.46 20.95
N LYS A 463 17.63 0.35 21.33
CA LYS A 463 18.98 0.35 21.88
C LYS A 463 20.03 -0.29 20.96
N ILE A 464 19.62 -0.89 19.84
CA ILE A 464 20.54 -1.59 18.94
C ILE A 464 21.23 -0.55 18.03
N THR A 465 22.35 0.00 18.51
CA THR A 465 23.24 0.85 17.68
C THR A 465 23.98 0.00 16.66
N GLU A 466 24.62 0.64 15.67
CA GLU A 466 25.46 -0.04 14.67
C GLU A 466 26.59 -0.84 15.34
N GLU A 467 27.21 -0.28 16.35
CA GLU A 467 28.29 -0.93 17.11
C GLU A 467 27.76 -2.14 17.93
N ALA A 468 26.60 -1.97 18.58
CA ALA A 468 25.95 -3.05 19.29
C ALA A 468 25.57 -4.19 18.34
N TYR A 469 25.06 -3.87 17.15
CA TYR A 469 24.73 -4.85 16.13
C TYR A 469 25.95 -5.65 15.66
N GLN A 470 27.06 -4.97 15.36
CA GLN A 470 28.31 -5.66 14.95
C GLN A 470 28.83 -6.59 16.04
N LYS A 471 28.78 -6.18 17.30
CA LYS A 471 29.14 -7.04 18.42
C LYS A 471 28.26 -8.28 18.52
N MET A 472 26.94 -8.11 18.39
CA MET A 472 25.97 -9.23 18.41
C MET A 472 26.26 -10.24 17.30
N VAL A 473 26.49 -9.77 16.06
CA VAL A 473 26.83 -10.65 14.93
C VAL A 473 28.13 -11.40 15.17
N ALA A 474 29.16 -10.73 15.72
CA ALA A 474 30.44 -11.38 16.07
C ALA A 474 30.28 -12.44 17.18
N GLU A 475 29.47 -12.17 18.19
CA GLU A 475 29.17 -13.14 19.26
C GLU A 475 28.39 -14.37 18.76
N ILE A 476 27.41 -14.16 17.86
CA ILE A 476 26.66 -15.26 17.23
C ILE A 476 27.61 -16.13 16.37
N ALA A 477 28.50 -15.49 15.61
CA ALA A 477 29.46 -16.22 14.78
C ALA A 477 30.53 -16.99 15.59
N ALA A 478 30.76 -16.64 16.84
CA ALA A 478 31.70 -17.30 17.75
C ALA A 478 31.07 -18.47 18.54
N ARG A 479 29.76 -18.61 18.55
CA ARG A 479 29.01 -19.75 19.10
C ARG A 479 29.00 -20.94 18.15
#